data_22350ad73ad9207964965c3d4dc85dd7
#
_entry.id   22350ad73ad9207964965c3d4dc85dd7
#
_cell.length_a   1.000
_cell.length_b   1.000
_cell.length_c   1.000
_cell.angle_alpha   90.00
_cell.angle_beta   90.00
_cell.angle_gamma   90.00
#
_symmetry.space_group_name_H-M   'P 1'
#
loop_
_entity.id
_entity.type
_entity.pdbx_description
1 polymer ?
#
loop_
_entity_poly.entity_id
_entity_poly.type
_entity_poly.pdbx_seq_one_letter_code
_entity_poly.pdbx_strand_id
1 'polypeptide(L)'
;VQIGEDETTGELWDRLSIIGANLLVETLELIEKNKAPREKQPENFTMAPMLNKEMAKIDWENKTAREIKNLIRGLNPIMGAYSFLDGKKLKFWKADIMEENELYNVFPEMKEYSYKMKEIMPGTVLFADSKKGLFIKAKEGIIKVIEVQAENSKKMPVEDFLRGNEIIAGSVFETE
;
A
#
# COMPACT_ATOMS: atom_id res chain seq x y z
N VAL A 1 2.99 15.25 14.20
CA VAL A 1 3.69 15.24 12.91
C VAL A 1 2.72 14.77 11.84
N GLN A 2 2.60 15.50 10.75
CA GLN A 2 1.78 15.10 9.61
C GLN A 2 2.50 14.01 8.79
N ILE A 3 1.79 12.95 8.41
CA ILE A 3 2.30 11.88 7.55
C ILE A 3 2.09 12.28 6.09
N GLY A 4 3.15 12.18 5.27
CA GLY A 4 3.07 12.46 3.84
C GLY A 4 2.16 11.47 3.09
N GLU A 5 1.61 11.91 1.95
CA GLU A 5 0.65 11.08 1.19
C GLU A 5 1.27 9.78 0.66
N ASP A 6 2.54 9.81 0.27
CA ASP A 6 3.29 8.66 -0.25
C ASP A 6 4.33 8.13 0.74
N GLU A 7 4.45 8.76 1.93
CA GLU A 7 5.44 8.41 2.93
C GLU A 7 5.22 7.00 3.45
N THR A 8 6.25 6.18 3.40
CA THR A 8 6.26 4.82 3.97
C THR A 8 6.50 4.86 5.48
N THR A 9 6.19 3.75 6.16
CA THR A 9 6.52 3.60 7.58
C THR A 9 8.03 3.73 7.84
N GLY A 10 8.88 3.24 6.94
CA GLY A 10 10.33 3.38 7.07
C GLY A 10 10.78 4.83 7.04
N GLU A 11 10.33 5.60 6.05
CA GLU A 11 10.65 7.03 5.92
C GLU A 11 10.11 7.84 7.10
N LEU A 12 8.89 7.56 7.55
CA LEU A 12 8.31 8.18 8.73
C LEU A 12 9.12 7.85 9.99
N TRP A 13 9.56 6.60 10.14
CA TRP A 13 10.38 6.17 11.27
C TRP A 13 11.69 6.94 11.34
N ASP A 14 12.41 7.05 10.21
CA ASP A 14 13.67 7.79 10.15
C ASP A 14 13.45 9.26 10.54
N ARG A 15 12.40 9.87 10.02
CA ARG A 15 12.03 11.26 10.34
C ARG A 15 11.63 11.43 11.82
N LEU A 16 10.86 10.52 12.36
CA LEU A 16 10.45 10.56 13.77
C LEU A 16 11.60 10.31 14.72
N SER A 17 12.62 9.53 14.33
CA SER A 17 13.79 9.30 15.18
C SER A 17 14.57 10.59 15.43
N ILE A 18 14.71 11.42 14.41
CA ILE A 18 15.40 12.72 14.51
C ILE A 18 14.58 13.70 15.36
N ILE A 19 13.28 13.82 15.07
CA ILE A 19 12.37 14.71 15.80
C ILE A 19 12.30 14.30 17.27
N GLY A 20 12.18 12.99 17.54
CA GLY A 20 12.11 12.45 18.88
C GLY A 20 13.38 12.66 19.69
N ALA A 21 14.55 12.52 19.06
CA ALA A 21 15.84 12.80 19.72
C ALA A 21 15.94 14.27 20.17
N ASN A 22 15.59 15.22 19.30
CA ASN A 22 15.61 16.64 19.63
C ASN A 22 14.60 16.97 20.76
N LEU A 23 13.36 16.45 20.64
CA LEU A 23 12.33 16.64 21.65
C LEU A 23 12.73 16.06 23.00
N LEU A 24 13.42 14.91 23.00
CA LEU A 24 13.93 14.30 24.24
C LEU A 24 14.92 15.22 24.94
N VAL A 25 15.89 15.79 24.23
CA VAL A 25 16.89 16.71 24.81
C VAL A 25 16.18 17.93 25.41
N GLU A 26 15.29 18.57 24.65
CA GLU A 26 14.51 19.73 25.14
C GLU A 26 13.69 19.37 26.39
N THR A 27 13.06 18.20 26.41
CA THR A 27 12.25 17.72 27.54
C THR A 27 13.11 17.50 28.78
N LEU A 28 14.30 16.90 28.63
CA LEU A 28 15.23 16.69 29.76
C LEU A 28 15.67 18.01 30.39
N GLU A 29 15.99 19.01 29.56
CA GLU A 29 16.31 20.35 30.06
C GLU A 29 15.14 21.00 30.83
N LEU A 30 13.90 20.81 30.36
CA LEU A 30 12.72 21.32 31.05
C LEU A 30 12.48 20.58 32.37
N ILE A 31 12.74 19.27 32.42
CA ILE A 31 12.64 18.47 33.65
C ILE A 31 13.68 18.95 34.69
N GLU A 32 14.93 19.15 34.27
CA GLU A 32 16.00 19.66 35.14
C GLU A 32 15.64 20.99 35.77
N LYS A 33 15.03 21.88 34.96
CA LYS A 33 14.57 23.22 35.40
C LYS A 33 13.22 23.16 36.16
N ASN A 34 12.62 22.02 36.40
CA ASN A 34 11.25 21.81 36.98
C ASN A 34 10.16 22.56 36.18
N LYS A 35 10.30 22.70 34.87
CA LYS A 35 9.37 23.40 33.98
C LYS A 35 8.68 22.49 32.98
N ALA A 36 8.95 21.19 32.99
CA ALA A 36 8.31 20.23 32.09
C ALA A 36 6.78 20.17 32.36
N PRO A 37 5.94 20.42 31.34
CA PRO A 37 4.50 20.26 31.48
C PRO A 37 4.15 18.79 31.78
N ARG A 38 3.12 18.58 32.60
CA ARG A 38 2.58 17.26 32.87
C ARG A 38 1.11 17.26 32.52
N GLU A 39 0.79 16.58 31.43
CA GLU A 39 -0.58 16.42 30.96
C GLU A 39 -1.04 14.99 31.18
N LYS A 40 -2.29 14.84 31.69
CA LYS A 40 -2.90 13.51 31.81
C LYS A 40 -3.26 13.02 30.42
N GLN A 41 -2.96 11.75 30.13
CA GLN A 41 -3.38 11.13 28.87
C GLN A 41 -4.92 11.19 28.72
N PRO A 42 -5.44 11.57 27.54
CA PRO A 42 -6.87 11.55 27.25
C PRO A 42 -7.46 10.15 27.45
N GLU A 43 -8.72 10.08 27.88
CA GLU A 43 -9.43 8.81 28.02
C GLU A 43 -9.72 8.15 26.66
N ASN A 44 -9.92 8.97 25.62
CA ASN A 44 -10.11 8.50 24.25
C ASN A 44 -8.74 8.36 23.56
N PHE A 45 -8.24 7.14 23.47
CA PHE A 45 -7.02 6.82 22.75
C PHE A 45 -7.29 5.70 21.73
N THR A 46 -6.52 5.66 20.67
CA THR A 46 -6.55 4.58 19.68
C THR A 46 -5.52 3.53 20.03
N MET A 47 -5.93 2.26 20.00
CA MET A 47 -5.00 1.15 20.20
C MET A 47 -4.14 0.96 18.95
N ALA A 48 -2.86 0.72 19.15
CA ALA A 48 -1.92 0.32 18.10
C ALA A 48 -1.47 -1.13 18.35
N PRO A 49 -2.22 -2.13 17.88
CA PRO A 49 -1.87 -3.53 18.09
C PRO A 49 -0.56 -3.89 17.38
N MET A 50 0.10 -4.94 17.86
CA MET A 50 1.30 -5.46 17.21
C MET A 50 0.95 -5.97 15.81
N LEU A 51 1.77 -5.62 14.82
CA LEU A 51 1.59 -6.07 13.44
C LEU A 51 1.76 -7.60 13.35
N ASN A 52 0.88 -8.24 12.62
CA ASN A 52 0.93 -9.67 12.33
C ASN A 52 0.79 -9.93 10.83
N LYS A 53 1.00 -11.18 10.40
CA LYS A 53 1.00 -11.54 8.97
C LYS A 53 -0.39 -11.46 8.34
N GLU A 54 -1.45 -11.70 9.11
CA GLU A 54 -2.83 -11.63 8.61
C GLU A 54 -3.21 -10.19 8.25
N MET A 55 -2.74 -9.21 9.05
CA MET A 55 -2.96 -7.79 8.76
C MET A 55 -2.31 -7.33 7.43
N ALA A 56 -1.33 -8.09 6.93
CA ALA A 56 -0.64 -7.77 5.68
C ALA A 56 -1.32 -8.34 4.44
N LYS A 57 -2.32 -9.20 4.59
CA LYS A 57 -3.11 -9.71 3.47
C LYS A 57 -4.02 -8.61 2.94
N ILE A 58 -4.03 -8.44 1.61
CA ILE A 58 -4.86 -7.42 0.97
C ILE A 58 -6.28 -7.96 0.84
N ASP A 59 -7.22 -7.24 1.40
CA ASP A 59 -8.65 -7.46 1.24
C ASP A 59 -9.15 -6.62 0.05
N TRP A 60 -9.09 -7.21 -1.14
CA TRP A 60 -9.52 -6.53 -2.36
C TRP A 60 -11.02 -6.23 -2.36
N GLU A 61 -11.82 -7.11 -1.78
CA GLU A 61 -13.28 -7.06 -1.83
C GLU A 61 -13.85 -5.92 -0.99
N ASN A 62 -13.25 -5.65 0.17
CA ASN A 62 -13.79 -4.67 1.12
C ASN A 62 -13.00 -3.37 1.16
N LYS A 63 -11.80 -3.29 0.57
CA LYS A 63 -10.92 -2.13 0.64
C LYS A 63 -10.91 -1.32 -0.65
N THR A 64 -10.95 0.01 -0.49
CA THR A 64 -10.73 0.98 -1.57
C THR A 64 -9.26 0.99 -2.01
N ALA A 65 -8.97 1.50 -3.20
CA ALA A 65 -7.59 1.68 -3.67
C ALA A 65 -6.77 2.54 -2.71
N ARG A 66 -7.36 3.54 -2.07
CA ARG A 66 -6.71 4.39 -1.03
C ARG A 66 -6.31 3.56 0.19
N GLU A 67 -7.19 2.73 0.71
CA GLU A 67 -6.89 1.88 1.86
C GLU A 67 -5.83 0.83 1.53
N ILE A 68 -5.86 0.25 0.33
CA ILE A 68 -4.85 -0.71 -0.14
C ILE A 68 -3.48 -0.02 -0.32
N LYS A 69 -3.42 1.16 -0.94
CA LYS A 69 -2.18 1.97 -1.03
C LYS A 69 -1.64 2.28 0.36
N ASN A 70 -2.51 2.66 1.30
CA ASN A 70 -2.12 2.94 2.69
C ASN A 70 -1.59 1.68 3.40
N LEU A 71 -2.19 0.51 3.17
CA LEU A 71 -1.70 -0.75 3.71
C LEU A 71 -0.30 -1.07 3.15
N ILE A 72 -0.11 -0.94 1.85
CA ILE A 72 1.18 -1.23 1.17
C ILE A 72 2.28 -0.32 1.75
N ARG A 73 2.09 1.01 1.78
CA ARG A 73 3.09 1.95 2.30
C ARG A 73 3.28 1.83 3.81
N GLY A 74 2.19 1.52 4.55
CA GLY A 74 2.23 1.34 6.00
C GLY A 74 2.99 0.09 6.45
N LEU A 75 3.13 -0.92 5.59
CA LEU A 75 3.90 -2.13 5.87
C LEU A 75 5.30 -2.14 5.24
N ASN A 76 5.67 -1.11 4.51
CA ASN A 76 6.99 -0.95 3.90
C ASN A 76 7.94 -0.20 4.87
N PRO A 77 9.13 -0.74 5.21
CA PRO A 77 9.78 -1.95 4.68
C PRO A 77 9.60 -3.21 5.54
N ILE A 78 8.75 -3.22 6.54
CA ILE A 78 8.71 -4.23 7.62
C ILE A 78 8.35 -5.62 7.09
N MET A 79 7.17 -5.78 6.44
CA MET A 79 6.70 -7.09 5.98
C MET A 79 6.12 -7.09 4.56
N GLY A 80 5.71 -5.92 4.03
CA GLY A 80 5.02 -5.76 2.75
C GLY A 80 3.60 -6.35 2.77
N ALA A 81 2.65 -5.69 2.09
CA ALA A 81 1.33 -6.24 1.87
C ALA A 81 1.41 -7.38 0.85
N TYR A 82 0.48 -8.35 0.91
CA TYR A 82 0.50 -9.48 0.00
C TYR A 82 -0.90 -9.97 -0.38
N SER A 83 -0.97 -10.68 -1.48
CA SER A 83 -2.13 -11.47 -1.91
C SER A 83 -1.65 -12.70 -2.67
N PHE A 84 -2.57 -13.57 -3.07
CA PHE A 84 -2.28 -14.74 -3.88
C PHE A 84 -2.92 -14.59 -5.25
N LEU A 85 -2.25 -15.09 -6.27
CA LEU A 85 -2.76 -15.27 -7.62
C LEU A 85 -2.44 -16.68 -8.06
N ASP A 86 -3.46 -17.47 -8.37
CA ASP A 86 -3.31 -18.88 -8.74
C ASP A 86 -2.48 -19.67 -7.71
N GLY A 87 -2.74 -19.42 -6.40
CA GLY A 87 -2.03 -20.04 -5.28
C GLY A 87 -0.59 -19.58 -5.08
N LYS A 88 -0.09 -18.65 -5.89
CA LYS A 88 1.27 -18.08 -5.76
C LYS A 88 1.21 -16.75 -5.01
N LYS A 89 2.00 -16.63 -3.96
CA LYS A 89 2.10 -15.41 -3.16
C LYS A 89 2.86 -14.32 -3.89
N LEU A 90 2.26 -13.14 -3.98
CA LEU A 90 2.91 -11.92 -4.45
C LEU A 90 2.85 -10.86 -3.36
N LYS A 91 3.98 -10.25 -3.02
CA LYS A 91 4.07 -9.08 -2.14
C LYS A 91 4.07 -7.80 -2.96
N PHE A 92 3.40 -6.80 -2.43
CA PHE A 92 3.32 -5.46 -2.98
C PHE A 92 4.09 -4.51 -2.07
N TRP A 93 5.08 -3.82 -2.62
CA TRP A 93 5.95 -2.92 -1.86
C TRP A 93 5.70 -1.45 -2.18
N LYS A 94 5.25 -1.17 -3.39
CA LYS A 94 4.88 0.17 -3.82
C LYS A 94 3.73 0.09 -4.81
N ALA A 95 2.76 0.96 -4.62
CA ALA A 95 1.61 1.10 -5.52
C ALA A 95 1.12 2.54 -5.52
N ASP A 96 0.40 2.91 -6.56
CA ASP A 96 -0.31 4.17 -6.66
C ASP A 96 -1.78 3.94 -6.99
N ILE A 97 -2.57 4.99 -6.89
CA ILE A 97 -3.97 4.98 -7.27
C ILE A 97 -4.07 5.50 -8.70
N MET A 98 -4.89 4.86 -9.51
CA MET A 98 -5.23 5.33 -10.83
C MET A 98 -6.73 5.58 -10.92
N GLU A 99 -7.11 6.74 -11.42
CA GLU A 99 -8.49 7.04 -11.72
C GLU A 99 -8.94 6.35 -13.03
N GLU A 100 -10.23 6.01 -13.12
CA GLU A 100 -10.75 5.33 -14.32
C GLU A 100 -10.49 6.13 -15.60
N ASN A 101 -10.63 7.45 -15.55
CA ASN A 101 -10.35 8.31 -16.72
C ASN A 101 -8.89 8.26 -17.16
N GLU A 102 -7.97 8.15 -16.21
CA GLU A 102 -6.53 8.00 -16.50
C GLU A 102 -6.26 6.62 -17.13
N LEU A 103 -6.92 5.58 -16.62
CA LEU A 103 -6.83 4.24 -17.21
C LEU A 103 -7.24 4.26 -18.68
N TYR A 104 -8.34 4.93 -19.03
CA TYR A 104 -8.83 5.02 -20.41
C TYR A 104 -7.93 5.87 -21.32
N ASN A 105 -7.14 6.78 -20.76
CA ASN A 105 -6.12 7.51 -21.53
C ASN A 105 -4.92 6.62 -21.87
N VAL A 106 -4.55 5.73 -20.95
CA VAL A 106 -3.45 4.75 -21.15
C VAL A 106 -3.88 3.57 -22.01
N PHE A 107 -5.14 3.15 -21.86
CA PHE A 107 -5.77 2.00 -22.53
C PHE A 107 -7.10 2.41 -23.16
N PRO A 108 -7.09 3.08 -24.32
CA PRO A 108 -8.32 3.56 -24.98
C PRO A 108 -9.34 2.46 -25.26
N GLU A 109 -8.85 1.23 -25.51
CA GLU A 109 -9.67 0.04 -25.73
C GLU A 109 -10.55 -0.32 -24.53
N MET A 110 -10.13 0.02 -23.32
CA MET A 110 -10.93 -0.24 -22.11
C MET A 110 -12.12 0.72 -21.95
N LYS A 111 -12.15 1.82 -22.69
CA LYS A 111 -13.25 2.77 -22.63
C LYS A 111 -14.60 2.16 -23.05
N GLU A 112 -14.57 1.21 -23.97
CA GLU A 112 -15.76 0.47 -24.40
C GLU A 112 -16.36 -0.38 -23.28
N TYR A 113 -15.56 -0.74 -22.27
CA TYR A 113 -15.98 -1.53 -21.11
C TYR A 113 -16.29 -0.66 -19.88
N SER A 114 -16.23 0.67 -20.01
CA SER A 114 -16.42 1.60 -18.87
C SER A 114 -17.73 1.38 -18.12
N TYR A 115 -18.81 1.05 -18.82
CA TYR A 115 -20.10 0.74 -18.22
C TYR A 115 -20.11 -0.53 -17.37
N LYS A 116 -19.16 -1.46 -17.61
CA LYS A 116 -19.00 -2.70 -16.83
C LYS A 116 -18.00 -2.56 -15.69
N MET A 117 -17.27 -1.45 -15.57
CA MET A 117 -16.22 -1.30 -14.58
C MET A 117 -16.71 -1.51 -13.14
N LYS A 118 -17.96 -1.15 -12.86
CA LYS A 118 -18.60 -1.38 -11.56
C LYS A 118 -18.98 -2.84 -11.30
N GLU A 119 -19.15 -3.63 -12.37
CA GLU A 119 -19.50 -5.04 -12.29
C GLU A 119 -18.25 -5.94 -12.19
N ILE A 120 -17.07 -5.38 -12.48
CA ILE A 120 -15.81 -6.11 -12.35
C ILE A 120 -15.53 -6.38 -10.88
N MET A 121 -15.33 -7.64 -10.54
CA MET A 121 -15.04 -8.09 -9.18
C MET A 121 -13.73 -7.48 -8.68
N PRO A 122 -13.68 -6.96 -7.45
CA PRO A 122 -12.43 -6.51 -6.83
C PRO A 122 -11.38 -7.63 -6.81
N GLY A 123 -10.11 -7.26 -6.93
CA GLY A 123 -9.00 -8.21 -7.11
C GLY A 123 -8.73 -8.59 -8.56
N THR A 124 -9.64 -8.24 -9.50
CA THR A 124 -9.45 -8.56 -10.92
C THR A 124 -8.31 -7.74 -11.51
N VAL A 125 -7.42 -8.41 -12.22
CA VAL A 125 -6.38 -7.81 -13.04
C VAL A 125 -7.03 -7.17 -14.27
N LEU A 126 -7.05 -5.86 -14.31
CA LEU A 126 -7.61 -5.10 -15.44
C LEU A 126 -6.65 -5.13 -16.63
N PHE A 127 -5.37 -5.02 -16.35
CA PHE A 127 -4.32 -5.01 -17.35
C PHE A 127 -2.99 -5.45 -16.74
N ALA A 128 -2.20 -6.20 -17.50
CA ALA A 128 -0.84 -6.60 -17.14
C ALA A 128 0.03 -6.65 -18.39
N ASP A 129 1.05 -5.80 -18.44
CA ASP A 129 1.99 -5.70 -19.56
C ASP A 129 3.35 -5.20 -19.09
N SER A 130 4.43 -5.78 -19.62
CA SER A 130 5.80 -5.44 -19.19
C SER A 130 6.26 -4.03 -19.57
N LYS A 131 5.51 -3.27 -20.37
CA LYS A 131 5.81 -1.88 -20.72
C LYS A 131 4.88 -0.89 -20.04
N LYS A 132 3.65 -1.31 -19.76
CA LYS A 132 2.58 -0.44 -19.22
C LYS A 132 2.29 -0.68 -17.74
N GLY A 133 2.66 -1.85 -17.19
CA GLY A 133 2.52 -2.19 -15.78
C GLY A 133 1.36 -3.13 -15.45
N LEU A 134 1.02 -3.22 -14.18
CA LEU A 134 -0.03 -4.07 -13.61
C LEU A 134 -1.09 -3.19 -12.93
N PHE A 135 -2.35 -3.38 -13.33
CA PHE A 135 -3.49 -2.63 -12.82
C PHE A 135 -4.54 -3.58 -12.28
N ILE A 136 -4.96 -3.37 -11.04
CA ILE A 136 -5.86 -4.27 -10.31
C ILE A 136 -7.05 -3.47 -9.82
N LYS A 137 -8.26 -4.00 -10.01
CA LYS A 137 -9.50 -3.43 -9.50
C LYS A 137 -9.55 -3.57 -7.97
N ALA A 138 -9.77 -2.47 -7.27
CA ALA A 138 -10.14 -2.48 -5.84
C ALA A 138 -11.66 -2.36 -5.71
N LYS A 139 -12.20 -2.43 -4.49
CA LYS A 139 -13.62 -2.15 -4.25
C LYS A 139 -14.05 -0.83 -4.90
N GLU A 140 -13.26 0.21 -4.66
CA GLU A 140 -13.40 1.50 -5.30
C GLU A 140 -12.01 1.96 -5.79
N GLY A 141 -11.93 2.39 -7.06
CA GLY A 141 -10.69 2.81 -7.70
C GLY A 141 -9.86 1.64 -8.21
N ILE A 142 -8.67 1.96 -8.66
CA ILE A 142 -7.73 1.05 -9.32
C ILE A 142 -6.37 1.20 -8.65
N ILE A 143 -5.71 0.08 -8.37
CA ILE A 143 -4.32 0.03 -7.93
C ILE A 143 -3.41 -0.13 -9.14
N LYS A 144 -2.51 0.83 -9.33
CA LYS A 144 -1.35 0.73 -10.19
C LYS A 144 -0.19 0.18 -9.37
N VAL A 145 0.22 -1.04 -9.64
CA VAL A 145 1.34 -1.68 -8.96
C VAL A 145 2.66 -1.13 -9.51
N ILE A 146 3.61 -0.81 -8.64
CA ILE A 146 4.92 -0.26 -9.02
C ILE A 146 6.05 -1.23 -8.66
N GLU A 147 6.05 -1.79 -7.45
CA GLU A 147 7.11 -2.68 -7.00
C GLU A 147 6.51 -3.92 -6.33
N VAL A 148 7.03 -5.08 -6.72
CA VAL A 148 6.56 -6.39 -6.26
C VAL A 148 7.71 -7.29 -5.81
N GLN A 149 7.34 -8.38 -5.13
CA GLN A 149 8.25 -9.45 -4.78
C GLN A 149 7.51 -10.80 -4.80
N ALA A 150 7.90 -11.69 -5.71
CA ALA A 150 7.46 -13.08 -5.67
C ALA A 150 8.17 -13.86 -4.57
N GLU A 151 7.66 -15.04 -4.24
CA GLU A 151 8.31 -15.94 -3.28
C GLU A 151 9.73 -16.28 -3.71
N ASN A 152 10.65 -16.29 -2.76
CA ASN A 152 12.08 -16.58 -2.95
C ASN A 152 12.79 -15.64 -3.96
N SER A 153 12.19 -14.48 -4.27
CA SER A 153 12.76 -13.47 -5.17
C SER A 153 13.15 -12.21 -4.42
N LYS A 154 13.86 -11.31 -5.10
CA LYS A 154 14.11 -9.95 -4.62
C LYS A 154 12.94 -9.02 -5.00
N LYS A 155 12.82 -7.89 -4.31
CA LYS A 155 11.97 -6.78 -4.75
C LYS A 155 12.41 -6.31 -6.13
N MET A 156 11.46 -6.01 -7.00
CA MET A 156 11.74 -5.51 -8.34
C MET A 156 10.58 -4.65 -8.86
N PRO A 157 10.83 -3.75 -9.82
CA PRO A 157 9.78 -3.06 -10.56
C PRO A 157 8.82 -4.08 -11.18
N VAL A 158 7.53 -3.74 -11.23
CA VAL A 158 6.52 -4.66 -11.75
C VAL A 158 6.73 -4.99 -13.23
N GLU A 159 7.27 -4.04 -13.99
CA GLU A 159 7.60 -4.23 -15.41
C GLU A 159 8.67 -5.32 -15.60
N ASP A 160 9.67 -5.37 -14.71
CA ASP A 160 10.72 -6.40 -14.73
C ASP A 160 10.14 -7.76 -14.34
N PHE A 161 9.26 -7.79 -13.34
CA PHE A 161 8.56 -8.99 -12.94
C PHE A 161 7.73 -9.56 -14.11
N LEU A 162 6.98 -8.72 -14.82
CA LEU A 162 6.10 -9.13 -15.93
C LEU A 162 6.86 -9.59 -17.18
N ARG A 163 8.17 -9.30 -17.32
CA ARG A 163 9.00 -9.89 -18.41
C ARG A 163 9.23 -11.38 -18.24
N GLY A 164 9.25 -11.86 -17.02
CA GLY A 164 9.51 -13.28 -16.69
C GLY A 164 8.31 -14.02 -16.13
N ASN A 165 7.20 -13.34 -15.87
CA ASN A 165 6.00 -13.92 -15.27
C ASN A 165 4.76 -13.40 -15.99
N GLU A 166 4.02 -14.30 -16.61
CA GLU A 166 2.77 -13.95 -17.26
C GLU A 166 1.67 -13.80 -16.20
N ILE A 167 0.99 -12.66 -16.22
CA ILE A 167 -0.27 -12.41 -15.53
C ILE A 167 -1.33 -12.11 -16.58
N ILE A 168 -2.41 -12.86 -16.56
CA ILE A 168 -3.47 -12.74 -17.57
C ILE A 168 -4.50 -11.70 -17.08
N ALA A 169 -4.89 -10.76 -17.96
CA ALA A 169 -6.00 -9.88 -17.68
C ALA A 169 -7.29 -10.69 -17.44
N GLY A 170 -8.05 -10.33 -16.42
CA GLY A 170 -9.21 -11.09 -15.96
C GLY A 170 -8.90 -12.09 -14.85
N SER A 171 -7.64 -12.45 -14.59
CA SER A 171 -7.27 -13.20 -13.38
C SER A 171 -7.63 -12.42 -12.12
N VAL A 172 -7.90 -13.11 -11.02
CA VAL A 172 -8.36 -12.49 -9.78
C VAL A 172 -7.40 -12.81 -8.64
N PHE A 173 -6.91 -11.78 -7.98
CA PHE A 173 -6.17 -11.91 -6.73
C PHE A 173 -7.11 -12.32 -5.60
N GLU A 174 -6.71 -13.29 -4.82
CA GLU A 174 -7.50 -13.87 -3.73
C GLU A 174 -7.64 -12.89 -2.56
N THR A 175 -8.86 -12.80 -2.02
CA THR A 175 -9.18 -12.02 -0.81
C THR A 175 -9.08 -12.87 0.47
N GLU A 176 -9.31 -14.19 0.38
CA GLU A 176 -9.25 -15.15 1.50
C GLU A 176 -8.01 -16.07 1.44
#